data_ecf6e153bf0990eeb2b3e23bb5f671b7
#
_entry.id   ecf6e153bf0990eeb2b3e23bb5f671b7
#
_cell.length_a   1.000
_cell.length_b   1.000
_cell.length_c   1.000
_cell.angle_alpha   90.00
_cell.angle_beta   90.00
_cell.angle_gamma   90.00
#
_symmetry.space_group_name_H-M   'P 1'
#
loop_
_entity.id
_entity.type
_entity.pdbx_description
1 polymer ?
#
loop_
_entity_poly.entity_id
_entity_poly.type
_entity_poly.pdbx_seq_one_letter_code
_entity_poly.pdbx_strand_id
1 'polypeptide(L)' 'MAIRYDENTKARAVRLVREHRDDYDSEWAAMRAISGRLGMSPETLRKWVRQAEIDAGEAAGV' A
#
# COMPACT_ATOMS: atom_id res chain seq x y z
N MET A 1 -2.40 19.72 9.94
CA MET A 1 -3.05 19.80 8.63
C MET A 1 -3.14 18.43 8.02
N ALA A 2 -4.33 18.01 7.67
CA ALA A 2 -4.53 16.68 7.11
C ALA A 2 -4.12 16.66 5.64
N ILE A 3 -3.28 15.70 5.28
CA ILE A 3 -2.91 15.50 3.89
C ILE A 3 -3.94 14.58 3.26
N ARG A 4 -4.53 15.06 2.18
CA ARG A 4 -5.49 14.28 1.45
C ARG A 4 -4.82 13.60 0.27
N TYR A 5 -5.00 12.30 0.20
CA TYR A 5 -4.51 11.52 -0.94
C TYR A 5 -5.71 11.21 -1.83
N ASP A 6 -5.59 11.47 -3.12
CA ASP A 6 -6.69 11.18 -4.03
C ASP A 6 -6.69 9.69 -4.39
N GLU A 7 -7.75 9.27 -5.08
CA GLU A 7 -7.92 7.86 -5.44
C GLU A 7 -6.79 7.37 -6.35
N ASN A 8 -6.31 8.22 -7.25
CA ASN A 8 -5.22 7.85 -8.14
C ASN A 8 -3.93 7.60 -7.37
N THR A 9 -3.65 8.43 -6.37
CA THR A 9 -2.46 8.27 -5.54
C THR A 9 -2.54 6.97 -4.75
N LYS A 10 -3.69 6.70 -4.17
CA LYS A 10 -3.89 5.46 -3.41
C LYS A 10 -3.73 4.24 -4.30
N ALA A 11 -4.36 4.24 -5.46
CA ALA A 11 -4.31 3.12 -6.38
C ALA A 11 -2.88 2.87 -6.84
N ARG A 12 -2.15 3.93 -7.14
CA ARG A 12 -0.76 3.82 -7.58
C ARG A 12 0.12 3.25 -6.46
N ALA A 13 -0.07 3.75 -5.24
CA ALA A 13 0.71 3.29 -4.10
C ALA A 13 0.50 1.80 -3.84
N VAL A 14 -0.75 1.37 -3.84
CA VAL A 14 -1.09 -0.04 -3.64
C VAL A 14 -0.49 -0.89 -4.75
N ARG A 15 -0.62 -0.44 -5.97
CA ARG A 15 -0.09 -1.17 -7.12
C ARG A 15 1.42 -1.33 -7.04
N LEU A 16 2.12 -0.26 -6.65
CA LEU A 16 3.57 -0.34 -6.51
C LEU A 16 3.99 -1.37 -5.48
N VAL A 17 3.28 -1.43 -4.36
CA VAL A 17 3.57 -2.43 -3.34
C VAL A 17 3.35 -3.82 -3.88
N ARG A 18 2.24 -4.05 -4.55
CA ARG A 18 1.89 -5.39 -5.05
C ARG A 18 2.84 -5.83 -6.16
N GLU A 19 3.31 -4.91 -6.98
CA GLU A 19 4.23 -5.24 -8.06
C GLU A 19 5.66 -5.48 -7.58
N HIS A 20 6.06 -4.82 -6.51
CA HIS A 20 7.43 -4.84 -6.05
C HIS A 20 7.66 -5.61 -4.75
N ARG A 21 6.61 -6.17 -4.16
CA ARG A 21 6.79 -6.84 -2.86
C ARG A 21 7.78 -7.99 -2.92
N ASP A 22 7.92 -8.63 -4.07
CA ASP A 22 8.84 -9.74 -4.23
C ASP A 22 10.30 -9.28 -4.37
N ASP A 23 10.51 -7.98 -4.60
CA ASP A 23 11.84 -7.40 -4.69
C ASP A 23 12.45 -7.14 -3.32
N TYR A 24 11.67 -7.30 -2.28
CA TYR A 24 12.07 -7.03 -0.90
C TYR A 24 11.96 -8.28 -0.06
N ASP A 25 12.60 -8.26 1.10
CA ASP A 25 12.58 -9.41 2.00
C ASP A 25 11.19 -9.72 2.53
N SER A 26 10.34 -8.70 2.63
CA SER A 26 8.98 -8.89 3.11
C SER A 26 8.09 -7.80 2.50
N GLU A 27 6.79 -8.04 2.58
CA GLU A 27 5.83 -7.04 2.13
C GLU A 27 5.94 -5.76 2.95
N TRP A 28 6.20 -5.88 4.24
CA TRP A 28 6.38 -4.72 5.11
C TRP A 28 7.59 -3.89 4.67
N ALA A 29 8.69 -4.56 4.30
CA ALA A 29 9.87 -3.86 3.79
C ALA A 29 9.54 -3.09 2.52
N ALA A 30 8.76 -3.70 1.62
CA ALA A 30 8.31 -3.03 0.40
C ALA A 30 7.46 -1.81 0.73
N MET A 31 6.54 -1.95 1.67
CA MET A 31 5.68 -0.83 2.09
C MET A 31 6.50 0.32 2.64
N ARG A 32 7.50 0.02 3.46
CA ARG A 32 8.35 1.07 4.04
C ARG A 32 9.13 1.80 2.96
N ALA A 33 9.70 1.08 2.01
CA ALA A 33 10.47 1.68 0.94
C ALA A 33 9.60 2.57 0.06
N ILE A 34 8.44 2.05 -0.33
CA ILE A 34 7.55 2.77 -1.23
C ILE A 34 6.91 3.96 -0.54
N SER A 35 6.49 3.80 0.72
CA SER A 35 5.89 4.91 1.46
C SER A 35 6.89 6.04 1.64
N GLY A 36 8.16 5.70 1.86
CA GLY A 36 9.21 6.71 1.97
C GLY A 36 9.35 7.52 0.69
N ARG A 37 9.26 6.86 -0.45
CA ARG A 37 9.32 7.54 -1.74
C ARG A 37 8.13 8.46 -1.97
N LEU A 38 6.97 8.04 -1.52
CA LEU A 38 5.74 8.78 -1.72
C LEU A 38 5.49 9.83 -0.65
N GLY A 39 6.32 9.86 0.39
CA GLY A 39 6.19 10.84 1.45
C GLY A 39 5.02 10.57 2.39
N MET A 40 4.70 9.30 2.59
CA MET A 40 3.61 8.92 3.49
C MET A 40 4.13 7.92 4.52
N SER A 41 3.33 7.65 5.55
CA SER A 41 3.73 6.67 6.54
C SER A 41 3.46 5.25 6.03
N PRO A 42 4.30 4.28 6.42
CA PRO A 42 4.08 2.89 6.01
C PRO A 42 2.74 2.34 6.49
N GLU A 43 2.28 2.79 7.65
CA GLU A 43 1.01 2.31 8.19
C GLU A 43 -0.18 2.75 7.35
N THR A 44 -0.13 3.97 6.82
CA THR A 44 -1.16 4.45 5.90
C THR A 44 -1.20 3.58 4.67
N LEU A 45 -0.03 3.31 4.09
CA LEU A 45 0.07 2.48 2.90
C LEU A 45 -0.43 1.06 3.19
N ARG A 46 -0.10 0.52 4.35
CA ARG A 46 -0.56 -0.80 4.76
C ARG A 46 -2.09 -0.88 4.79
N LYS A 47 -2.73 0.15 5.33
CA LYS A 47 -4.18 0.19 5.36
C LYS A 47 -4.78 0.16 3.96
N TRP A 48 -4.20 0.91 3.06
CA TRP A 48 -4.68 0.95 1.69
C TRP A 48 -4.51 -0.38 0.98
N VAL A 49 -3.36 -1.02 1.17
CA VAL A 49 -3.11 -2.32 0.56
C VAL A 49 -4.12 -3.34 1.08
N ARG A 50 -4.32 -3.35 2.39
CA ARG A 50 -5.26 -4.28 2.99
C ARG A 50 -6.69 -4.03 2.49
N GLN A 51 -7.09 -2.77 2.41
CA GLN A 51 -8.42 -2.43 1.92
C GLN A 51 -8.59 -2.87 0.47
N ALA A 52 -7.56 -2.67 -0.34
CA ALA A 52 -7.61 -3.08 -1.74
C ALA A 52 -7.75 -4.60 -1.88
N GLU A 53 -7.08 -5.35 -1.01
CA GLU A 53 -7.20 -6.80 -1.02
C GLU A 53 -8.60 -7.25 -0.63
N ILE A 54 -9.18 -6.60 0.36
CA ILE A 54 -10.55 -6.89 0.77
C ILE A 54 -11.53 -6.57 -0.36
N ASP A 55 -11.37 -5.41 -0.97
CA ASP A 55 -12.24 -4.98 -2.07
C ASP A 55 -12.14 -5.89 -3.27
N ALA A 56 -10.97 -6.44 -3.52
CA ALA A 56 -10.76 -7.37 -4.62
C ALA A 56 -11.16 -8.80 -4.27
N GLY A 57 -11.54 -9.04 -3.03
CA GLY A 57 -11.91 -10.38 -2.59
C GLY A 57 -10.73 -11.30 -2.39
N GLU A 58 -9.53 -10.76 -2.35
CA GLU A 58 -8.31 -11.57 -2.19
C GLU A 58 -8.06 -11.94 -0.73
N ALA A 59 -8.49 -11.10 0.17
CA ALA A 59 -8.35 -11.40 1.58
C ALA A 59 -9.51 -12.31 1.99
N ALA A 60 -9.17 -13.48 2.47
CA ALA A 60 -10.18 -14.41 2.95
C ALA A 60 -10.68 -13.93 4.30
N GLY A 61 -11.38 -12.85 4.30
CA GLY A 61 -11.81 -12.23 5.53
C GLY A 61 -12.96 -12.94 6.20
N VAL A 62 -13.39 -13.96 5.66
CA VAL A 62 -14.57 -14.62 6.20
C VAL A 62 -14.31 -16.05 6.43
#